data_0e45596047eba52c7883b15e9b9ef495
#
_entry.id   0e45596047eba52c7883b15e9b9ef495
#
_cell.length_a   1.000
_cell.length_b   1.000
_cell.length_c   1.000
_cell.angle_alpha   90.00
_cell.angle_beta   90.00
_cell.angle_gamma   90.00
#
_symmetry.space_group_name_H-M   'P 1'
#
loop_
_entity.id
_entity.type
_entity.pdbx_description
1 polymer ?
#
loop_
_entity_poly.entity_id
_entity_poly.type
_entity_poly.pdbx_seq_one_letter_code
_entity_poly.pdbx_strand_id
1 'polypeptide(L)'
;MRVSLDEVVPGTTAAAALAAGSVHGALAAVAARRPAVRIDFPSSGDSLSYRELVERGEALAAALARGGVRPGARVGLLSENAPDFLVALAGVSRAGAVTCPLPLPTSTRDLTGYAARLARAAAVADIGLVLVGGRTARLASRFAAAFDAGGAVRVVTVTEYTASAGAGAGAGGPLPDEVPPGAPALVQFTSGSTAAPKGVLLTHHNILAGLAAIIDGVGLTENDGGGIWLPLFHDMGLFGTLAGILTGMPMTVWSPAGFVKDPAGWLTDFLRRGGSIAPMPNFAYDYLADAVPEPVQAGLDLSGWRVAFNGAEPVSPASVDRFLAIFEPAGFSPAAMMPVYGMAEATLAVTFPPRGRAPVSRWVDRDLLARRGIAVDVAPDDPAARGLVGVGRPVRAMNVRVTGTSPGATGPAPDDQVGEIQIRGEAVTGGYLTESGAVPADAFTADGWLRTGDLGLLRDGELFVTGRAKEMIIVRGVNYYPHDAEDAARDVPGVHRRRCVAYADIAPDGTEAMTVLAETTLEDDAARDLLTTGIRTAVGAALGLAEITVHLVGPDALPRTSSGKFQRLAARDAVPVA
;
A
#
# COMPACT_ATOMS: atom_id res chain seq x y z
N MET A 1 -11.77 3.59 -24.69
CA MET A 1 -10.96 2.38 -24.72
C MET A 1 -11.64 1.38 -23.78
N ARG A 2 -11.93 0.16 -24.19
CA ARG A 2 -12.55 -0.86 -23.32
C ARG A 2 -11.43 -1.68 -22.70
N VAL A 3 -11.56 -2.01 -21.40
CA VAL A 3 -10.66 -2.96 -20.76
C VAL A 3 -10.75 -4.30 -21.51
N SER A 4 -9.61 -4.89 -21.87
CA SER A 4 -9.61 -6.22 -22.48
C SER A 4 -10.13 -7.24 -21.46
N LEU A 5 -11.25 -7.90 -21.75
CA LEU A 5 -11.95 -8.81 -20.84
C LEU A 5 -11.87 -10.27 -21.29
N ASP A 6 -10.97 -10.59 -22.21
CA ASP A 6 -10.97 -11.88 -22.92
C ASP A 6 -10.78 -13.11 -22.00
N GLU A 7 -10.32 -12.91 -20.76
CA GLU A 7 -10.10 -13.97 -19.76
C GLU A 7 -11.04 -13.90 -18.55
N VAL A 8 -11.79 -12.82 -18.39
CA VAL A 8 -12.82 -12.75 -17.34
C VAL A 8 -14.01 -13.57 -17.80
N VAL A 9 -14.41 -14.57 -16.99
CA VAL A 9 -15.49 -15.49 -17.34
C VAL A 9 -16.75 -14.73 -17.75
N PRO A 10 -17.23 -14.85 -18.99
CA PRO A 10 -18.42 -14.16 -19.46
C PRO A 10 -19.64 -14.48 -18.59
N GLY A 11 -20.52 -13.51 -18.41
CA GLY A 11 -21.74 -13.69 -17.62
C GLY A 11 -21.59 -13.52 -16.11
N THR A 12 -20.35 -13.40 -15.57
CA THR A 12 -20.10 -13.16 -14.16
C THR A 12 -20.41 -11.71 -13.74
N THR A 13 -20.56 -11.49 -12.42
CA THR A 13 -20.72 -10.15 -11.84
C THR A 13 -19.51 -9.27 -12.18
N ALA A 14 -18.30 -9.82 -12.07
CA ALA A 14 -17.04 -9.12 -12.39
C ALA A 14 -17.02 -8.67 -13.88
N ALA A 15 -17.38 -9.53 -14.81
CA ALA A 15 -17.40 -9.19 -16.23
C ALA A 15 -18.36 -8.02 -16.52
N ALA A 16 -19.55 -8.04 -15.93
CA ALA A 16 -20.52 -6.94 -16.08
C ALA A 16 -20.01 -5.63 -15.47
N ALA A 17 -19.38 -5.69 -14.29
CA ALA A 17 -18.81 -4.53 -13.62
C ALA A 17 -17.66 -3.91 -14.45
N LEU A 18 -16.72 -4.71 -14.90
CA LEU A 18 -15.55 -4.24 -15.64
C LEU A 18 -15.91 -3.65 -17.02
N ALA A 19 -17.02 -4.12 -17.63
CA ALA A 19 -17.52 -3.58 -18.89
C ALA A 19 -18.18 -2.20 -18.77
N ALA A 20 -18.47 -1.71 -17.57
CA ALA A 20 -19.25 -0.49 -17.35
C ALA A 20 -18.49 0.83 -17.63
N GLY A 21 -17.18 0.78 -17.88
CA GLY A 21 -16.36 1.91 -18.32
C GLY A 21 -16.01 2.95 -17.23
N SER A 22 -16.73 3.00 -16.12
CA SER A 22 -16.43 3.90 -14.99
C SER A 22 -16.57 3.18 -13.65
N VAL A 23 -15.89 3.67 -12.61
CA VAL A 23 -15.94 3.09 -11.26
C VAL A 23 -17.37 3.08 -10.72
N HIS A 24 -18.13 4.19 -10.86
CA HIS A 24 -19.51 4.23 -10.44
C HIS A 24 -20.38 3.23 -11.24
N GLY A 25 -20.23 3.20 -12.58
CA GLY A 25 -20.95 2.26 -13.42
C GLY A 25 -20.68 0.81 -13.04
N ALA A 26 -19.43 0.48 -12.68
CA ALA A 26 -19.05 -0.83 -12.19
C ALA A 26 -19.77 -1.18 -10.87
N LEU A 27 -19.80 -0.27 -9.92
CA LEU A 27 -20.53 -0.44 -8.65
C LEU A 27 -22.04 -0.63 -8.90
N ALA A 28 -22.63 0.15 -9.80
CA ALA A 28 -24.05 0.03 -10.18
C ALA A 28 -24.35 -1.34 -10.82
N ALA A 29 -23.47 -1.84 -11.69
CA ALA A 29 -23.62 -3.17 -12.30
C ALA A 29 -23.58 -4.31 -11.26
N VAL A 30 -22.72 -4.18 -10.23
CA VAL A 30 -22.68 -5.13 -9.10
C VAL A 30 -23.97 -5.04 -8.27
N ALA A 31 -24.41 -3.82 -7.91
CA ALA A 31 -25.62 -3.64 -7.13
C ALA A 31 -26.87 -4.17 -7.83
N ALA A 32 -26.95 -4.07 -9.17
CA ALA A 32 -28.03 -4.64 -9.96
C ALA A 32 -28.08 -6.18 -9.89
N ARG A 33 -26.92 -6.84 -9.82
CA ARG A 33 -26.82 -8.32 -9.79
C ARG A 33 -26.86 -8.89 -8.38
N ARG A 34 -26.24 -8.20 -7.42
CA ARG A 34 -26.02 -8.67 -6.04
C ARG A 34 -26.47 -7.62 -4.99
N PRO A 35 -27.70 -7.09 -5.06
CA PRO A 35 -28.13 -5.93 -4.26
C PRO A 35 -28.05 -6.13 -2.75
N ALA A 36 -28.24 -7.37 -2.28
CA ALA A 36 -28.33 -7.70 -0.85
C ALA A 36 -26.97 -8.07 -0.22
N VAL A 37 -25.92 -8.27 -1.02
CA VAL A 37 -24.58 -8.57 -0.50
C VAL A 37 -24.06 -7.38 0.30
N ARG A 38 -23.36 -7.65 1.40
CA ARG A 38 -23.00 -6.62 2.39
C ARG A 38 -21.50 -6.41 2.49
N ILE A 39 -21.18 -5.20 2.87
CA ILE A 39 -19.86 -4.76 3.35
C ILE A 39 -20.04 -4.45 4.82
N ASP A 40 -19.41 -5.23 5.68
CA ASP A 40 -19.49 -5.06 7.13
C ASP A 40 -18.29 -4.27 7.65
N PHE A 41 -18.54 -3.40 8.65
CA PHE A 41 -17.53 -2.60 9.33
C PHE A 41 -17.55 -2.90 10.84
N PRO A 42 -16.93 -4.01 11.30
CA PRO A 42 -17.04 -4.45 12.69
C PRO A 42 -16.58 -3.42 13.72
N SER A 43 -15.59 -2.59 13.37
CA SER A 43 -15.03 -1.57 14.27
C SER A 43 -16.02 -0.46 14.64
N SER A 44 -17.04 -0.21 13.82
CA SER A 44 -18.11 0.76 14.09
C SER A 44 -19.47 0.10 14.31
N GLY A 45 -19.62 -1.18 13.97
CA GLY A 45 -20.89 -1.90 13.97
C GLY A 45 -21.78 -1.59 12.76
N ASP A 46 -21.24 -0.84 11.79
CA ASP A 46 -21.98 -0.49 10.57
C ASP A 46 -21.96 -1.63 9.55
N SER A 47 -22.92 -1.59 8.64
CA SER A 47 -23.01 -2.48 7.49
C SER A 47 -23.69 -1.76 6.33
N LEU A 48 -23.26 -2.05 5.11
CA LEU A 48 -23.74 -1.39 3.90
C LEU A 48 -23.98 -2.44 2.81
N SER A 49 -25.19 -2.57 2.29
CA SER A 49 -25.43 -3.42 1.12
C SER A 49 -24.94 -2.74 -0.16
N TYR A 50 -24.71 -3.52 -1.22
CA TYR A 50 -24.31 -2.95 -2.52
C TYR A 50 -25.39 -2.04 -3.10
N ARG A 51 -26.65 -2.33 -2.84
CA ARG A 51 -27.76 -1.42 -3.20
C ARG A 51 -27.65 -0.11 -2.46
N GLU A 52 -27.54 -0.14 -1.12
CA GLU A 52 -27.40 1.06 -0.29
C GLU A 52 -26.17 1.88 -0.66
N LEU A 53 -25.05 1.24 -1.01
CA LEU A 53 -23.85 1.92 -1.48
C LEU A 53 -24.14 2.79 -2.70
N VAL A 54 -24.80 2.22 -3.71
CA VAL A 54 -25.13 2.93 -4.95
C VAL A 54 -26.18 4.01 -4.71
N GLU A 55 -27.27 3.71 -4.00
CA GLU A 55 -28.34 4.67 -3.69
C GLU A 55 -27.82 5.89 -2.91
N ARG A 56 -27.00 5.66 -1.89
CA ARG A 56 -26.36 6.75 -1.11
C ARG A 56 -25.33 7.49 -1.96
N GLY A 57 -24.60 6.80 -2.83
CA GLY A 57 -23.67 7.40 -3.81
C GLY A 57 -24.39 8.34 -4.78
N GLU A 58 -25.53 7.91 -5.35
CA GLU A 58 -26.38 8.75 -6.24
C GLU A 58 -26.91 9.98 -5.52
N ALA A 59 -27.37 9.83 -4.27
CA ALA A 59 -27.85 10.95 -3.47
C ALA A 59 -26.74 12.00 -3.24
N LEU A 60 -25.52 11.53 -2.92
CA LEU A 60 -24.36 12.41 -2.76
C LEU A 60 -23.95 13.05 -4.09
N ALA A 61 -23.95 12.31 -5.20
CA ALA A 61 -23.62 12.84 -6.52
C ALA A 61 -24.57 13.97 -6.92
N ALA A 62 -25.88 13.79 -6.72
CA ALA A 62 -26.88 14.82 -6.94
C ALA A 62 -26.64 16.04 -6.06
N ALA A 63 -26.21 15.84 -4.81
CA ALA A 63 -25.84 16.92 -3.91
C ALA A 63 -24.59 17.67 -4.39
N LEU A 64 -23.56 16.96 -4.86
CA LEU A 64 -22.32 17.53 -5.42
C LEU A 64 -22.64 18.39 -6.65
N ALA A 65 -23.43 17.89 -7.59
CA ALA A 65 -23.84 18.61 -8.78
C ALA A 65 -24.62 19.89 -8.43
N ARG A 66 -25.61 19.83 -7.52
CA ARG A 66 -26.34 21.00 -7.03
C ARG A 66 -25.43 22.00 -6.30
N GLY A 67 -24.41 21.50 -5.59
CA GLY A 67 -23.41 22.32 -4.89
C GLY A 67 -22.35 22.94 -5.80
N GLY A 68 -22.45 22.75 -7.13
CA GLY A 68 -21.57 23.36 -8.12
C GLY A 68 -20.28 22.57 -8.38
N VAL A 69 -20.15 21.34 -7.88
CA VAL A 69 -19.03 20.46 -8.23
C VAL A 69 -19.19 20.00 -9.68
N ARG A 70 -18.22 20.35 -10.51
CA ARG A 70 -18.23 20.03 -11.96
C ARG A 70 -17.45 18.76 -12.24
N PRO A 71 -17.73 18.07 -13.36
CA PRO A 71 -16.88 16.99 -13.84
C PRO A 71 -15.39 17.41 -13.91
N GLY A 72 -14.51 16.53 -13.45
CA GLY A 72 -13.07 16.80 -13.33
C GLY A 72 -12.66 17.59 -12.08
N ALA A 73 -13.57 18.15 -11.30
CA ALA A 73 -13.26 18.80 -10.03
C ALA A 73 -12.70 17.77 -9.03
N ARG A 74 -11.72 18.17 -8.24
CA ARG A 74 -11.08 17.30 -7.27
C ARG A 74 -11.70 17.47 -5.89
N VAL A 75 -12.16 16.35 -5.32
CA VAL A 75 -12.82 16.31 -4.02
C VAL A 75 -11.96 15.50 -3.06
N GLY A 76 -11.49 16.15 -2.00
CA GLY A 76 -10.74 15.50 -0.92
C GLY A 76 -11.67 14.58 -0.13
N LEU A 77 -11.17 13.43 0.27
CA LEU A 77 -11.88 12.47 1.12
C LEU A 77 -11.05 12.14 2.34
N LEU A 78 -11.51 12.57 3.50
CA LEU A 78 -10.86 12.36 4.79
C LEU A 78 -11.76 11.48 5.67
N SER A 79 -11.56 10.18 5.62
CA SER A 79 -12.37 9.20 6.35
C SER A 79 -11.54 8.00 6.77
N GLU A 80 -11.84 7.46 7.93
CA GLU A 80 -11.39 6.13 8.32
C GLU A 80 -12.09 5.04 7.48
N ASN A 81 -11.79 3.77 7.78
CA ASN A 81 -12.49 2.63 7.21
C ASN A 81 -13.94 2.61 7.70
N ALA A 82 -14.84 3.23 6.94
CA ALA A 82 -16.25 3.43 7.27
C ALA A 82 -17.12 3.43 5.99
N PRO A 83 -18.43 3.20 6.09
CA PRO A 83 -19.35 3.27 4.94
C PRO A 83 -19.24 4.56 4.15
N ASP A 84 -19.06 5.70 4.82
CA ASP A 84 -18.96 7.02 4.20
C ASP A 84 -17.80 7.15 3.21
N PHE A 85 -16.70 6.41 3.42
CA PHE A 85 -15.60 6.39 2.47
C PHE A 85 -16.04 5.85 1.10
N LEU A 86 -16.71 4.70 1.10
CA LEU A 86 -17.17 4.05 -0.13
C LEU A 86 -18.33 4.83 -0.78
N VAL A 87 -19.24 5.37 0.03
CA VAL A 87 -20.33 6.24 -0.45
C VAL A 87 -19.78 7.50 -1.11
N ALA A 88 -18.76 8.14 -0.50
CA ALA A 88 -18.12 9.31 -1.08
C ALA A 88 -17.40 8.99 -2.39
N LEU A 89 -16.67 7.88 -2.44
CA LEU A 89 -16.02 7.40 -3.66
C LEU A 89 -17.04 7.18 -4.80
N ALA A 90 -18.15 6.48 -4.50
CA ALA A 90 -19.22 6.22 -5.47
C ALA A 90 -19.88 7.52 -5.95
N GLY A 91 -20.21 8.44 -5.03
CA GLY A 91 -20.88 9.70 -5.35
C GLY A 91 -19.99 10.67 -6.13
N VAL A 92 -18.72 10.82 -5.76
CA VAL A 92 -17.76 11.64 -6.47
C VAL A 92 -17.52 11.08 -7.88
N SER A 93 -17.35 9.76 -8.01
CA SER A 93 -17.21 9.10 -9.32
C SER A 93 -18.45 9.29 -10.20
N ARG A 94 -19.67 9.21 -9.64
CA ARG A 94 -20.94 9.43 -10.38
C ARG A 94 -21.10 10.87 -10.84
N ALA A 95 -20.63 11.83 -10.07
CA ALA A 95 -20.61 13.23 -10.45
C ALA A 95 -19.56 13.56 -11.54
N GLY A 96 -18.77 12.57 -11.97
CA GLY A 96 -17.64 12.77 -12.90
C GLY A 96 -16.48 13.54 -12.29
N ALA A 97 -16.47 13.69 -10.98
CA ALA A 97 -15.41 14.36 -10.23
C ALA A 97 -14.30 13.36 -9.83
N VAL A 98 -13.17 13.87 -9.35
CA VAL A 98 -11.99 13.09 -9.01
C VAL A 98 -11.89 12.92 -7.50
N THR A 99 -11.89 11.70 -7.01
CA THR A 99 -11.70 11.43 -5.58
C THR A 99 -10.24 11.58 -5.21
N CYS A 100 -9.95 12.31 -4.13
CA CYS A 100 -8.60 12.48 -3.59
C CYS A 100 -8.58 11.98 -2.13
N PRO A 101 -8.34 10.67 -1.89
CA PRO A 101 -8.21 10.15 -0.54
C PRO A 101 -7.04 10.81 0.19
N LEU A 102 -7.31 11.36 1.35
CA LEU A 102 -6.32 12.02 2.18
C LEU A 102 -5.94 11.13 3.36
N PRO A 103 -4.65 11.03 3.69
CA PRO A 103 -4.19 10.18 4.79
C PRO A 103 -4.68 10.73 6.14
N LEU A 104 -5.06 9.84 7.04
CA LEU A 104 -5.37 10.19 8.43
C LEU A 104 -4.07 10.35 9.25
N PRO A 105 -4.12 11.13 10.37
CA PRO A 105 -2.96 11.27 11.24
C PRO A 105 -2.63 9.93 11.91
N THR A 106 -1.35 9.58 11.93
CA THR A 106 -0.83 8.41 12.65
C THR A 106 -0.74 8.64 14.16
N SER A 107 -0.67 9.92 14.57
CA SER A 107 -0.59 10.35 15.96
C SER A 107 -1.34 11.66 16.14
N THR A 108 -1.97 11.82 17.32
CA THR A 108 -2.61 13.09 17.72
C THR A 108 -1.63 14.09 18.32
N ARG A 109 -0.34 13.73 18.45
CA ARG A 109 0.68 14.59 19.07
C ARG A 109 1.12 15.74 18.17
N ASP A 110 1.14 15.54 16.85
CA ASP A 110 1.52 16.57 15.86
C ASP A 110 0.37 16.88 14.91
N LEU A 111 -0.71 17.47 15.40
CA LEU A 111 -1.82 17.89 14.57
C LEU A 111 -1.49 19.11 13.69
N THR A 112 -0.56 19.97 14.12
CA THR A 112 -0.16 21.15 13.36
C THR A 112 0.64 20.77 12.11
N GLY A 113 1.66 19.92 12.25
CA GLY A 113 2.42 19.43 11.10
C GLY A 113 1.56 18.55 10.17
N TYR A 114 0.64 17.78 10.74
CA TYR A 114 -0.34 17.03 9.94
C TYR A 114 -1.24 17.97 9.11
N ALA A 115 -1.77 19.03 9.71
CA ALA A 115 -2.60 20.02 9.03
C ALA A 115 -1.85 20.69 7.87
N ALA A 116 -0.58 21.06 8.08
CA ALA A 116 0.28 21.64 7.06
C ALA A 116 0.52 20.66 5.89
N ARG A 117 0.67 19.35 6.18
CA ARG A 117 0.79 18.32 5.12
C ARG A 117 -0.49 18.17 4.32
N LEU A 118 -1.66 18.17 4.98
CA LEU A 118 -2.96 18.13 4.30
C LEU A 118 -3.19 19.36 3.40
N ALA A 119 -2.88 20.54 3.90
CA ALA A 119 -3.02 21.78 3.14
C ALA A 119 -2.14 21.76 1.87
N ARG A 120 -0.90 21.25 1.97
CA ARG A 120 -0.03 21.07 0.80
C ARG A 120 -0.60 20.05 -0.19
N ALA A 121 -1.10 18.92 0.27
CA ALA A 121 -1.73 17.91 -0.60
C ALA A 121 -2.96 18.48 -1.30
N ALA A 122 -3.78 19.25 -0.59
CA ALA A 122 -4.94 19.95 -1.16
C ALA A 122 -4.54 20.97 -2.21
N ALA A 123 -3.48 21.74 -1.97
CA ALA A 123 -2.97 22.71 -2.95
C ALA A 123 -2.41 22.03 -4.21
N VAL A 124 -1.62 20.96 -4.05
CA VAL A 124 -1.07 20.17 -5.17
C VAL A 124 -2.17 19.61 -6.06
N ALA A 125 -3.26 19.13 -5.46
CA ALA A 125 -4.37 18.57 -6.22
C ALA A 125 -5.49 19.59 -6.52
N ASP A 126 -5.33 20.87 -6.18
CA ASP A 126 -6.35 21.89 -6.38
C ASP A 126 -7.73 21.46 -5.81
N ILE A 127 -7.73 21.04 -4.55
CA ILE A 127 -8.92 20.54 -3.84
C ILE A 127 -9.68 21.72 -3.25
N GLY A 128 -10.90 21.99 -3.74
CA GLY A 128 -11.78 23.04 -3.19
C GLY A 128 -12.81 22.54 -2.18
N LEU A 129 -13.04 21.22 -2.12
CA LEU A 129 -13.99 20.57 -1.22
C LEU A 129 -13.36 19.35 -0.56
N VAL A 130 -13.45 19.22 0.77
CA VAL A 130 -13.09 18.02 1.52
C VAL A 130 -14.32 17.45 2.18
N LEU A 131 -14.66 16.21 1.84
CA LEU A 131 -15.69 15.41 2.49
C LEU A 131 -15.08 14.63 3.65
N VAL A 132 -15.69 14.72 4.83
CA VAL A 132 -15.24 14.02 6.04
C VAL A 132 -16.26 12.95 6.42
N GLY A 133 -15.79 11.71 6.63
CA GLY A 133 -16.68 10.57 6.90
C GLY A 133 -16.34 9.81 8.18
N GLY A 134 -17.25 8.89 8.57
CA GLY A 134 -17.10 8.03 9.73
C GLY A 134 -16.95 8.81 11.05
N ARG A 135 -16.21 8.24 12.01
CA ARG A 135 -15.92 8.93 13.29
C ARG A 135 -15.02 10.16 13.12
N THR A 136 -14.27 10.22 12.02
CA THR A 136 -13.44 11.38 11.66
C THR A 136 -14.29 12.64 11.47
N ALA A 137 -15.58 12.51 11.12
CA ALA A 137 -16.54 13.60 11.00
C ALA A 137 -16.64 14.47 12.27
N ARG A 138 -16.42 13.89 13.45
CA ARG A 138 -16.39 14.63 14.74
C ARG A 138 -15.26 15.66 14.83
N LEU A 139 -14.27 15.56 13.96
CA LEU A 139 -13.12 16.47 13.89
C LEU A 139 -13.22 17.44 12.70
N ALA A 140 -14.34 17.45 11.97
CA ALA A 140 -14.50 18.26 10.75
C ALA A 140 -14.20 19.75 10.98
N SER A 141 -14.68 20.33 12.10
CA SER A 141 -14.39 21.73 12.46
C SER A 141 -12.89 22.02 12.72
N ARG A 142 -12.18 21.05 13.29
CA ARG A 142 -10.71 21.17 13.50
C ARG A 142 -9.96 21.09 12.17
N PHE A 143 -10.41 20.23 11.26
CA PHE A 143 -9.84 20.17 9.91
C PHE A 143 -10.17 21.44 9.11
N ALA A 144 -11.41 21.97 9.22
CA ALA A 144 -11.75 23.25 8.59
C ALA A 144 -10.79 24.35 9.04
N ALA A 145 -10.55 24.52 10.32
CA ALA A 145 -9.60 25.51 10.84
C ALA A 145 -8.16 25.29 10.32
N ALA A 146 -7.77 24.04 10.06
CA ALA A 146 -6.45 23.73 9.50
C ALA A 146 -6.32 24.15 8.02
N PHE A 147 -7.41 24.11 7.26
CA PHE A 147 -7.47 24.57 5.86
C PHE A 147 -7.75 26.08 5.74
N ASP A 148 -8.34 26.73 6.76
CA ASP A 148 -8.70 28.15 6.74
C ASP A 148 -7.49 29.10 6.64
N ALA A 149 -6.31 28.65 7.02
CA ALA A 149 -5.07 29.42 6.84
C ALA A 149 -4.74 29.75 5.38
N GLY A 150 -5.43 29.09 4.42
CA GLY A 150 -5.34 29.32 2.97
C GLY A 150 -6.65 29.76 2.29
N GLY A 151 -7.77 29.83 3.01
CA GLY A 151 -9.01 30.51 2.60
C GLY A 151 -9.86 29.88 1.48
N ALA A 152 -9.52 28.71 0.92
CA ALA A 152 -10.14 28.22 -0.30
C ALA A 152 -10.79 26.81 -0.20
N VAL A 153 -10.60 26.09 0.90
CA VAL A 153 -11.06 24.69 1.01
C VAL A 153 -12.27 24.57 1.93
N ARG A 154 -13.39 24.19 1.38
CA ARG A 154 -14.59 23.88 2.16
C ARG A 154 -14.49 22.47 2.77
N VAL A 155 -14.64 22.35 4.09
CA VAL A 155 -14.65 21.06 4.81
C VAL A 155 -16.06 20.82 5.36
N VAL A 156 -16.64 19.65 5.08
CA VAL A 156 -18.01 19.29 5.49
C VAL A 156 -18.15 17.78 5.59
N THR A 157 -19.04 17.30 6.46
CA THR A 157 -19.28 15.85 6.55
C THR A 157 -20.07 15.33 5.35
N VAL A 158 -19.87 14.06 4.98
CA VAL A 158 -20.62 13.39 3.90
C VAL A 158 -22.12 13.51 4.14
N THR A 159 -22.56 13.28 5.38
CA THR A 159 -23.99 13.34 5.77
C THR A 159 -24.56 14.74 5.65
N GLU A 160 -23.89 15.75 6.21
CA GLU A 160 -24.34 17.15 6.13
C GLU A 160 -24.38 17.65 4.69
N TYR A 161 -23.35 17.31 3.89
CA TYR A 161 -23.31 17.72 2.48
C TYR A 161 -24.47 17.11 1.70
N THR A 162 -24.77 15.82 1.90
CA THR A 162 -25.87 15.13 1.25
C THR A 162 -27.22 15.73 1.65
N ALA A 163 -27.40 16.09 2.94
CA ALA A 163 -28.65 16.68 3.46
C ALA A 163 -28.82 18.16 3.08
N SER A 164 -27.73 18.96 3.06
CA SER A 164 -27.81 20.42 2.91
C SER A 164 -27.93 20.87 1.44
N ALA A 165 -27.75 20.01 0.49
CA ALA A 165 -27.78 20.34 -0.94
C ALA A 165 -29.17 20.71 -1.50
N GLY A 166 -30.16 20.96 -0.61
CA GLY A 166 -31.43 21.61 -0.94
C GLY A 166 -31.52 23.09 -0.55
N ALA A 167 -30.58 23.63 0.26
CA ALA A 167 -30.69 24.92 0.91
C ALA A 167 -29.77 26.02 0.37
N GLY A 168 -28.85 25.74 -0.56
CA GLY A 168 -27.92 26.71 -1.13
C GLY A 168 -27.83 26.55 -2.64
N ALA A 169 -28.79 27.12 -3.38
CA ALA A 169 -28.80 27.11 -4.83
C ALA A 169 -27.63 27.92 -5.43
N GLY A 170 -26.45 27.31 -5.49
CA GLY A 170 -25.48 27.65 -6.52
C GLY A 170 -26.03 27.19 -7.88
N ALA A 171 -25.60 27.80 -9.00
CA ALA A 171 -25.96 27.37 -10.34
C ALA A 171 -25.34 26.00 -10.68
N GLY A 172 -25.79 24.94 -9.95
CA GLY A 172 -25.37 23.56 -10.19
C GLY A 172 -25.96 23.05 -11.51
N GLY A 173 -25.22 22.20 -12.19
CA GLY A 173 -25.66 21.55 -13.42
C GLY A 173 -26.28 20.17 -13.15
N PRO A 174 -26.83 19.52 -14.19
CA PRO A 174 -27.23 18.13 -14.11
C PRO A 174 -25.99 17.22 -13.93
N LEU A 175 -26.23 16.02 -13.42
CA LEU A 175 -25.22 14.96 -13.45
C LEU A 175 -24.86 14.61 -14.90
N PRO A 176 -23.61 14.25 -15.18
CA PRO A 176 -23.24 13.80 -16.51
C PRO A 176 -24.01 12.53 -16.86
N ASP A 177 -24.48 12.43 -18.10
CA ASP A 177 -25.18 11.23 -18.60
C ASP A 177 -24.22 10.03 -18.60
N GLU A 178 -22.97 10.24 -18.96
CA GLU A 178 -21.92 9.24 -18.97
C GLU A 178 -20.59 9.83 -18.50
N VAL A 179 -19.78 9.05 -17.79
CA VAL A 179 -18.42 9.40 -17.39
C VAL A 179 -17.45 8.59 -18.25
N PRO A 180 -16.64 9.23 -19.12
CA PRO A 180 -15.76 8.54 -20.04
C PRO A 180 -14.69 7.70 -19.30
N PRO A 181 -14.31 6.50 -19.81
CA PRO A 181 -13.27 5.67 -19.20
C PRO A 181 -11.91 6.37 -19.04
N GLY A 182 -11.57 7.25 -19.98
CA GLY A 182 -10.33 8.04 -19.94
C GLY A 182 -10.37 9.27 -19.02
N ALA A 183 -11.52 9.58 -18.40
CA ALA A 183 -11.61 10.68 -17.47
C ALA A 183 -10.83 10.37 -16.17
N PRO A 184 -10.19 11.37 -15.53
CA PRO A 184 -9.60 11.24 -14.22
C PRO A 184 -10.64 10.78 -13.18
N ALA A 185 -10.28 9.81 -12.35
CA ALA A 185 -11.17 9.22 -11.35
C ALA A 185 -10.64 9.34 -9.92
N LEU A 186 -9.31 9.22 -9.77
CA LEU A 186 -8.68 9.18 -8.46
C LEU A 186 -7.31 9.86 -8.48
N VAL A 187 -6.97 10.54 -7.40
CA VAL A 187 -5.61 10.97 -7.09
C VAL A 187 -5.14 10.23 -5.86
N GLN A 188 -4.21 9.29 -6.04
CA GLN A 188 -3.60 8.56 -4.94
C GLN A 188 -2.33 9.26 -4.50
N PHE A 189 -2.34 9.86 -3.30
CA PHE A 189 -1.12 10.42 -2.74
C PHE A 189 -0.18 9.33 -2.28
N THR A 190 1.06 9.40 -2.74
CA THR A 190 2.12 8.50 -2.29
C THR A 190 2.96 9.19 -1.23
N SER A 191 3.40 8.41 -0.25
CA SER A 191 4.30 8.85 0.82
C SER A 191 5.76 8.90 0.34
N GLY A 192 6.00 9.48 -0.84
CA GLY A 192 7.33 9.55 -1.43
C GLY A 192 8.40 10.01 -0.43
N SER A 193 9.63 9.55 -0.62
CA SER A 193 10.81 9.90 0.18
C SER A 193 11.18 11.39 0.13
N THR A 194 10.47 12.18 -0.68
CA THR A 194 10.63 13.63 -0.81
C THR A 194 9.59 14.36 0.03
N ALA A 195 9.96 15.50 0.62
CA ALA A 195 9.09 16.32 1.49
C ALA A 195 7.81 16.83 0.81
N ALA A 196 7.76 16.85 -0.53
CA ALA A 196 6.62 17.32 -1.32
C ALA A 196 5.67 16.16 -1.67
N PRO A 197 4.33 16.30 -1.45
CA PRO A 197 3.36 15.29 -1.81
C PRO A 197 3.28 15.14 -3.33
N LYS A 198 3.26 13.88 -3.80
CA LYS A 198 2.97 13.54 -5.20
C LYS A 198 1.64 12.82 -5.29
N GLY A 199 0.75 13.28 -6.14
CA GLY A 199 -0.53 12.65 -6.43
C GLY A 199 -0.46 11.83 -7.73
N VAL A 200 -0.58 10.52 -7.64
CA VAL A 200 -0.72 9.63 -8.81
C VAL A 200 -2.11 9.82 -9.38
N LEU A 201 -2.22 10.25 -10.65
CA LEU A 201 -3.50 10.49 -11.31
C LEU A 201 -3.95 9.25 -12.06
N LEU A 202 -5.04 8.63 -11.62
CA LEU A 202 -5.62 7.46 -12.24
C LEU A 202 -6.94 7.78 -12.94
N THR A 203 -7.10 7.29 -14.16
CA THR A 203 -8.36 7.33 -14.90
C THR A 203 -9.27 6.17 -14.48
N HIS A 204 -10.56 6.23 -14.83
CA HIS A 204 -11.46 5.10 -14.66
C HIS A 204 -10.95 3.85 -15.38
N HIS A 205 -10.38 4.03 -16.58
CA HIS A 205 -9.78 2.92 -17.34
C HIS A 205 -8.60 2.27 -16.59
N ASN A 206 -7.65 3.08 -16.06
CA ASN A 206 -6.53 2.53 -15.29
C ASN A 206 -7.03 1.69 -14.11
N ILE A 207 -8.02 2.23 -13.37
CA ILE A 207 -8.59 1.55 -12.19
C ILE A 207 -9.24 0.24 -12.59
N LEU A 208 -10.13 0.24 -13.60
CA LEU A 208 -10.82 -0.97 -14.01
C LEU A 208 -9.88 -2.01 -14.61
N ALA A 209 -8.84 -1.59 -15.35
CA ALA A 209 -7.79 -2.50 -15.84
C ALA A 209 -7.00 -3.14 -14.70
N GLY A 210 -6.61 -2.35 -13.70
CA GLY A 210 -5.93 -2.87 -12.51
C GLY A 210 -6.80 -3.82 -11.70
N LEU A 211 -8.08 -3.51 -11.51
CA LEU A 211 -9.03 -4.39 -10.83
C LEU A 211 -9.27 -5.69 -11.60
N ALA A 212 -9.35 -5.62 -12.93
CA ALA A 212 -9.42 -6.81 -13.79
C ALA A 212 -8.20 -7.71 -13.60
N ALA A 213 -6.99 -7.12 -13.56
CA ALA A 213 -5.76 -7.85 -13.34
C ALA A 213 -5.71 -8.54 -11.96
N ILE A 214 -6.23 -7.90 -10.91
CA ILE A 214 -6.33 -8.50 -9.58
C ILE A 214 -7.35 -9.66 -9.58
N ILE A 215 -8.55 -9.42 -10.10
CA ILE A 215 -9.63 -10.42 -10.12
C ILE A 215 -9.19 -11.67 -10.88
N ASP A 216 -8.61 -11.47 -12.06
CA ASP A 216 -8.11 -12.57 -12.89
C ASP A 216 -6.90 -13.26 -12.25
N GLY A 217 -5.89 -12.48 -11.81
CA GLY A 217 -4.61 -12.99 -11.31
C GLY A 217 -4.76 -14.00 -10.17
N VAL A 218 -5.74 -13.82 -9.28
CA VAL A 218 -6.02 -14.74 -8.16
C VAL A 218 -7.31 -15.55 -8.33
N GLY A 219 -8.04 -15.33 -9.42
CA GLY A 219 -9.32 -16.00 -9.66
C GLY A 219 -10.33 -15.71 -8.55
N LEU A 220 -10.60 -14.43 -8.29
CA LEU A 220 -11.63 -14.03 -7.34
C LEU A 220 -13.01 -14.45 -7.83
N THR A 221 -13.83 -14.95 -6.93
CA THR A 221 -15.19 -15.39 -7.19
C THR A 221 -16.18 -14.79 -6.20
N GLU A 222 -17.45 -14.78 -6.53
CA GLU A 222 -18.51 -14.30 -5.63
C GLU A 222 -18.76 -15.19 -4.41
N ASN A 223 -18.11 -16.36 -4.36
CA ASN A 223 -18.14 -17.29 -3.21
C ASN A 223 -17.00 -17.03 -2.22
N ASP A 224 -16.07 -16.13 -2.55
CA ASP A 224 -15.01 -15.71 -1.63
C ASP A 224 -15.54 -14.76 -0.56
N GLY A 225 -14.81 -14.62 0.54
CA GLY A 225 -15.03 -13.63 1.59
C GLY A 225 -13.82 -12.70 1.70
N GLY A 226 -14.00 -11.40 1.46
CA GLY A 226 -12.92 -10.42 1.53
C GLY A 226 -12.72 -9.87 2.93
N GLY A 227 -11.47 -9.87 3.41
CA GLY A 227 -11.07 -9.28 4.69
C GLY A 227 -10.05 -8.16 4.52
N ILE A 228 -10.42 -6.92 4.85
CA ILE A 228 -9.56 -5.74 4.75
C ILE A 228 -9.45 -5.06 6.10
N TRP A 229 -8.23 -4.85 6.57
CA TRP A 229 -7.96 -3.95 7.70
C TRP A 229 -7.03 -2.79 7.31
N LEU A 230 -6.46 -2.82 6.11
CA LEU A 230 -5.64 -1.74 5.59
C LEU A 230 -6.47 -0.46 5.41
N PRO A 231 -5.84 0.73 5.58
CA PRO A 231 -6.55 1.99 5.36
C PRO A 231 -7.11 2.09 3.94
N LEU A 232 -8.38 2.49 3.80
CA LEU A 232 -9.01 2.68 2.49
C LEU A 232 -8.44 3.89 1.71
N PHE A 233 -7.75 4.81 2.36
CA PHE A 233 -7.03 5.89 1.66
C PHE A 233 -5.71 5.43 1.05
N HIS A 234 -5.32 4.18 1.25
CA HIS A 234 -4.15 3.52 0.68
C HIS A 234 -4.55 2.62 -0.50
N ASP A 235 -3.69 2.53 -1.53
CA ASP A 235 -3.89 1.73 -2.73
C ASP A 235 -4.28 0.27 -2.41
N MET A 236 -3.52 -0.45 -1.58
CA MET A 236 -3.79 -1.86 -1.26
C MET A 236 -5.13 -2.04 -0.52
N GLY A 237 -5.47 -1.13 0.40
CA GLY A 237 -6.76 -1.14 1.08
C GLY A 237 -7.93 -0.82 0.15
N LEU A 238 -7.77 0.22 -0.65
CA LEU A 238 -8.82 0.69 -1.57
C LEU A 238 -9.08 -0.31 -2.69
N PHE A 239 -8.04 -0.66 -3.45
CA PHE A 239 -8.21 -1.50 -4.63
C PHE A 239 -8.46 -2.97 -4.27
N GLY A 240 -7.95 -3.45 -3.13
CA GLY A 240 -8.35 -4.75 -2.58
C GLY A 240 -9.84 -4.79 -2.24
N THR A 241 -10.38 -3.73 -1.62
CA THR A 241 -11.82 -3.61 -1.34
C THR A 241 -12.64 -3.54 -2.63
N LEU A 242 -12.22 -2.69 -3.59
CA LEU A 242 -12.94 -2.57 -4.86
C LEU A 242 -12.90 -3.85 -5.68
N ALA A 243 -11.79 -4.58 -5.74
CA ALA A 243 -11.71 -5.87 -6.41
C ALA A 243 -12.73 -6.87 -5.84
N GLY A 244 -12.84 -6.92 -4.51
CA GLY A 244 -13.85 -7.75 -3.85
C GLY A 244 -15.28 -7.33 -4.17
N ILE A 245 -15.58 -6.03 -4.11
CA ILE A 245 -16.91 -5.51 -4.45
C ILE A 245 -17.26 -5.81 -5.91
N LEU A 246 -16.34 -5.55 -6.85
CA LEU A 246 -16.60 -5.78 -8.28
C LEU A 246 -16.76 -7.26 -8.62
N THR A 247 -16.19 -8.16 -7.83
CA THR A 247 -16.44 -9.59 -7.92
C THR A 247 -17.83 -9.97 -7.41
N GLY A 248 -18.42 -9.17 -6.54
CA GLY A 248 -19.73 -9.42 -5.93
C GLY A 248 -19.66 -10.25 -4.64
N MET A 249 -18.48 -10.44 -4.05
CA MET A 249 -18.31 -11.20 -2.80
C MET A 249 -18.61 -10.36 -1.55
N PRO A 250 -19.04 -10.96 -0.43
CA PRO A 250 -19.17 -10.24 0.84
C PRO A 250 -17.80 -9.72 1.30
N MET A 251 -17.79 -8.51 1.87
CA MET A 251 -16.59 -7.85 2.36
C MET A 251 -16.69 -7.54 3.84
N THR A 252 -15.60 -7.67 4.55
CA THR A 252 -15.47 -7.15 5.92
C THR A 252 -14.28 -6.21 6.00
N VAL A 253 -14.52 -5.00 6.50
CA VAL A 253 -13.53 -3.92 6.57
C VAL A 253 -13.33 -3.49 8.01
N TRP A 254 -12.21 -3.89 8.62
CA TRP A 254 -11.83 -3.50 9.98
C TRP A 254 -11.04 -2.20 10.00
N SER A 255 -10.88 -1.62 11.19
CA SER A 255 -9.97 -0.49 11.37
C SER A 255 -8.51 -0.96 11.46
N PRO A 256 -7.55 -0.22 10.89
CA PRO A 256 -6.13 -0.54 11.02
C PRO A 256 -5.67 -0.62 12.48
N ALA A 257 -6.13 0.30 13.32
CA ALA A 257 -5.80 0.32 14.74
C ALA A 257 -6.36 -0.91 15.48
N GLY A 258 -7.51 -1.45 15.05
CA GLY A 258 -8.09 -2.67 15.60
C GLY A 258 -7.20 -3.87 15.37
N PHE A 259 -6.69 -4.05 14.15
CA PHE A 259 -5.75 -5.11 13.81
C PHE A 259 -4.44 -5.01 14.63
N VAL A 260 -3.83 -3.82 14.65
CA VAL A 260 -2.55 -3.62 15.37
C VAL A 260 -2.71 -3.87 16.88
N LYS A 261 -3.87 -3.56 17.44
CA LYS A 261 -4.16 -3.77 18.87
C LYS A 261 -4.41 -5.23 19.22
N ASP A 262 -5.10 -5.96 18.34
CA ASP A 262 -5.52 -7.35 18.58
C ASP A 262 -5.49 -8.17 17.27
N PRO A 263 -4.30 -8.57 16.80
CA PRO A 263 -4.19 -9.38 15.58
C PRO A 263 -4.85 -10.75 15.71
N ALA A 264 -4.79 -11.38 16.89
CA ALA A 264 -5.40 -12.69 17.14
C ALA A 264 -6.92 -12.63 17.08
N GLY A 265 -7.52 -11.60 17.69
CA GLY A 265 -8.95 -11.34 17.61
C GLY A 265 -9.41 -11.05 16.18
N TRP A 266 -8.61 -10.29 15.40
CA TRP A 266 -8.88 -10.08 13.99
C TRP A 266 -8.89 -11.39 13.20
N LEU A 267 -7.88 -12.25 13.38
CA LEU A 267 -7.80 -13.55 12.68
C LEU A 267 -9.01 -14.42 12.98
N THR A 268 -9.38 -14.51 14.27
CA THR A 268 -10.56 -15.28 14.71
C THR A 268 -11.86 -14.74 14.08
N ASP A 269 -12.05 -13.40 14.06
CA ASP A 269 -13.23 -12.78 13.46
C ASP A 269 -13.25 -12.92 11.92
N PHE A 270 -12.09 -12.82 11.26
CA PHE A 270 -11.93 -13.06 9.83
C PHE A 270 -12.37 -14.46 9.43
N LEU A 271 -11.86 -15.49 10.11
CA LEU A 271 -12.22 -16.89 9.84
C LEU A 271 -13.70 -17.16 10.13
N ARG A 272 -14.21 -16.67 11.28
CA ARG A 272 -15.62 -16.83 11.67
C ARG A 272 -16.60 -16.22 10.66
N ARG A 273 -16.19 -15.17 9.95
CA ARG A 273 -17.00 -14.52 8.89
C ARG A 273 -16.82 -15.16 7.52
N GLY A 274 -16.10 -16.29 7.42
CA GLY A 274 -15.84 -16.96 6.15
C GLY A 274 -14.83 -16.20 5.28
N GLY A 275 -13.91 -15.49 5.89
CA GLY A 275 -12.83 -14.80 5.18
C GLY A 275 -11.92 -15.79 4.45
N SER A 276 -11.73 -15.57 3.14
CA SER A 276 -10.88 -16.40 2.29
C SER A 276 -9.77 -15.60 1.59
N ILE A 277 -9.90 -14.28 1.55
CA ILE A 277 -8.96 -13.38 0.87
C ILE A 277 -8.58 -12.23 1.81
N ALA A 278 -7.28 -12.02 2.06
CA ALA A 278 -6.81 -10.88 2.84
C ALA A 278 -5.48 -10.34 2.31
N PRO A 279 -5.39 -9.04 1.94
CA PRO A 279 -4.13 -8.38 1.65
C PRO A 279 -3.49 -7.84 2.93
N MET A 280 -2.20 -8.13 3.11
CA MET A 280 -1.44 -7.67 4.28
C MET A 280 0.01 -7.32 3.90
N PRO A 281 0.65 -6.37 4.59
CA PRO A 281 2.09 -6.16 4.53
C PRO A 281 2.83 -7.26 5.30
N ASN A 282 4.11 -7.43 5.03
CA ASN A 282 4.93 -8.50 5.60
C ASN A 282 4.95 -8.48 7.14
N PHE A 283 5.02 -7.29 7.75
CA PHE A 283 5.01 -7.18 9.22
C PHE A 283 3.75 -7.75 9.87
N ALA A 284 2.64 -7.78 9.17
CA ALA A 284 1.37 -8.28 9.71
C ALA A 284 1.40 -9.80 9.93
N TYR A 285 2.13 -10.52 9.10
CA TYR A 285 2.36 -11.95 9.27
C TYR A 285 3.21 -12.23 10.51
N ASP A 286 4.25 -11.42 10.76
CA ASP A 286 5.02 -11.47 12.00
C ASP A 286 4.15 -11.16 13.22
N TYR A 287 3.27 -10.16 13.14
CA TYR A 287 2.35 -9.81 14.24
C TYR A 287 1.36 -10.94 14.55
N LEU A 288 0.84 -11.61 13.54
CA LEU A 288 -0.01 -12.78 13.75
C LEU A 288 0.78 -13.94 14.40
N ALA A 289 2.00 -14.19 13.93
CA ALA A 289 2.88 -15.21 14.49
C ALA A 289 3.25 -14.95 15.95
N ASP A 290 3.40 -13.68 16.34
CA ASP A 290 3.69 -13.27 17.72
C ASP A 290 2.46 -13.27 18.63
N ALA A 291 1.29 -12.90 18.09
CA ALA A 291 0.10 -12.61 18.89
C ALA A 291 -0.81 -13.81 19.12
N VAL A 292 -0.72 -14.87 18.30
CA VAL A 292 -1.61 -16.04 18.41
C VAL A 292 -0.93 -17.12 19.26
N PRO A 293 -1.35 -17.32 20.53
CA PRO A 293 -0.74 -18.33 21.41
C PRO A 293 -1.03 -19.77 20.95
N GLU A 294 -0.12 -20.71 21.21
CA GLU A 294 -0.27 -22.13 20.85
C GLU A 294 -1.66 -22.74 21.15
N PRO A 295 -2.27 -22.53 22.33
CA PRO A 295 -3.61 -23.08 22.60
C PRO A 295 -4.69 -22.53 21.67
N VAL A 296 -4.54 -21.28 21.20
CA VAL A 296 -5.46 -20.66 20.23
C VAL A 296 -5.18 -21.20 18.84
N GLN A 297 -3.91 -21.37 18.47
CA GLN A 297 -3.52 -21.95 17.18
C GLN A 297 -4.15 -23.33 16.97
N ALA A 298 -4.13 -24.19 18.00
CA ALA A 298 -4.69 -25.54 17.96
C ALA A 298 -6.22 -25.58 17.73
N GLY A 299 -6.93 -24.47 18.00
CA GLY A 299 -8.38 -24.33 17.79
C GLY A 299 -8.77 -23.64 16.48
N LEU A 300 -7.80 -23.18 15.69
CA LEU A 300 -8.07 -22.49 14.41
C LEU A 300 -8.16 -23.48 13.25
N ASP A 301 -8.97 -23.16 12.28
CA ASP A 301 -9.00 -23.80 10.96
C ASP A 301 -8.79 -22.72 9.88
N LEU A 302 -7.58 -22.69 9.32
CA LEU A 302 -7.20 -21.76 8.27
C LEU A 302 -7.34 -22.36 6.86
N SER A 303 -7.90 -23.55 6.72
CA SER A 303 -8.04 -24.23 5.41
C SER A 303 -8.88 -23.44 4.42
N GLY A 304 -9.80 -22.59 4.90
CA GLY A 304 -10.60 -21.67 4.10
C GLY A 304 -9.86 -20.42 3.63
N TRP A 305 -8.70 -20.09 4.20
CA TRP A 305 -7.94 -18.89 3.78
C TRP A 305 -7.17 -19.16 2.50
N ARG A 306 -7.78 -18.84 1.38
CA ARG A 306 -7.35 -19.20 0.04
C ARG A 306 -6.25 -18.29 -0.54
N VAL A 307 -6.28 -17.00 -0.21
CA VAL A 307 -5.30 -16.01 -0.68
C VAL A 307 -4.91 -15.08 0.46
N ALA A 308 -3.65 -15.13 0.82
CA ALA A 308 -2.98 -14.28 1.79
C ALA A 308 -1.91 -13.45 1.03
N PHE A 309 -2.31 -12.28 0.51
CA PHE A 309 -1.35 -11.42 -0.18
C PHE A 309 -0.33 -10.87 0.81
N ASN A 310 0.95 -10.98 0.44
CA ASN A 310 2.06 -10.41 1.20
C ASN A 310 2.81 -9.41 0.32
N GLY A 311 2.67 -8.11 0.60
CA GLY A 311 3.26 -7.07 -0.25
C GLY A 311 3.24 -5.69 0.40
N ALA A 312 3.30 -4.67 -0.45
CA ALA A 312 3.41 -3.26 -0.04
C ALA A 312 4.73 -2.89 0.67
N GLU A 313 5.53 -3.85 1.10
CA GLU A 313 6.87 -3.71 1.63
C GLU A 313 7.72 -4.94 1.22
N PRO A 314 9.04 -4.94 1.42
CA PRO A 314 9.86 -6.11 1.11
C PRO A 314 9.39 -7.35 1.88
N VAL A 315 9.26 -8.46 1.16
CA VAL A 315 8.86 -9.74 1.75
C VAL A 315 10.11 -10.48 2.23
N SER A 316 10.12 -10.81 3.52
CA SER A 316 11.22 -11.54 4.15
C SER A 316 10.98 -13.05 4.07
N PRO A 317 11.95 -13.86 3.59
CA PRO A 317 11.86 -15.32 3.66
C PRO A 317 11.61 -15.80 5.07
N ALA A 318 12.32 -15.24 6.06
CA ALA A 318 12.19 -15.63 7.45
C ALA A 318 10.78 -15.39 8.01
N SER A 319 10.12 -14.27 7.64
CA SER A 319 8.72 -14.00 8.04
C SER A 319 7.75 -14.98 7.41
N VAL A 320 7.96 -15.32 6.13
CA VAL A 320 7.15 -16.32 5.41
C VAL A 320 7.30 -17.70 6.06
N ASP A 321 8.54 -18.16 6.25
CA ASP A 321 8.83 -19.49 6.81
C ASP A 321 8.28 -19.61 8.24
N ARG A 322 8.46 -18.57 9.06
CA ARG A 322 7.93 -18.53 10.42
C ARG A 322 6.42 -18.61 10.46
N PHE A 323 5.74 -17.83 9.61
CA PHE A 323 4.27 -17.86 9.54
C PHE A 323 3.77 -19.24 9.11
N LEU A 324 4.37 -19.83 8.08
CA LEU A 324 4.02 -21.17 7.61
C LEU A 324 4.25 -22.22 8.69
N ALA A 325 5.40 -22.23 9.37
CA ALA A 325 5.70 -23.17 10.44
C ALA A 325 4.65 -23.16 11.57
N ILE A 326 4.07 -21.98 11.87
CA ILE A 326 3.07 -21.81 12.93
C ILE A 326 1.66 -22.20 12.45
N PHE A 327 1.26 -21.80 11.24
CA PHE A 327 -0.13 -21.90 10.81
C PHE A 327 -0.45 -23.02 9.82
N GLU A 328 0.54 -23.66 9.20
CA GLU A 328 0.34 -24.86 8.40
C GLU A 328 -0.28 -26.03 9.21
N PRO A 329 0.13 -26.28 10.47
CA PRO A 329 -0.53 -27.26 11.33
C PRO A 329 -2.01 -26.94 11.62
N ALA A 330 -2.40 -25.65 11.55
CA ALA A 330 -3.79 -25.19 11.68
C ALA A 330 -4.54 -25.13 10.33
N GLY A 331 -4.02 -25.78 9.28
CA GLY A 331 -4.68 -25.91 7.98
C GLY A 331 -4.34 -24.82 6.96
N PHE A 332 -3.45 -23.87 7.26
CA PHE A 332 -3.05 -22.86 6.27
C PHE A 332 -2.22 -23.50 5.15
N SER A 333 -2.67 -23.35 3.91
CA SER A 333 -1.92 -23.87 2.76
C SER A 333 -0.74 -22.96 2.42
N PRO A 334 0.49 -23.46 2.27
CA PRO A 334 1.61 -22.67 1.76
C PRO A 334 1.31 -22.01 0.41
N ALA A 335 0.50 -22.65 -0.43
CA ALA A 335 0.06 -22.11 -1.72
C ALA A 335 -0.93 -20.93 -1.61
N ALA A 336 -1.48 -20.67 -0.43
CA ALA A 336 -2.30 -19.50 -0.17
C ALA A 336 -1.46 -18.23 0.10
N MET A 337 -0.20 -18.38 0.54
CA MET A 337 0.73 -17.27 0.74
C MET A 337 1.18 -16.74 -0.61
N MET A 338 0.83 -15.48 -0.92
CA MET A 338 1.13 -14.84 -2.19
C MET A 338 2.00 -13.59 -1.99
N PRO A 339 3.33 -13.72 -2.07
CA PRO A 339 4.21 -12.56 -2.16
C PRO A 339 3.96 -11.80 -3.46
N VAL A 340 3.65 -10.50 -3.38
CA VAL A 340 3.25 -9.70 -4.54
C VAL A 340 4.02 -8.39 -4.62
N TYR A 341 4.16 -7.86 -5.83
CA TYR A 341 4.70 -6.53 -6.05
C TYR A 341 3.67 -5.64 -6.72
N GLY A 342 3.59 -4.40 -6.22
CA GLY A 342 2.68 -3.41 -6.73
C GLY A 342 2.93 -2.01 -6.20
N MET A 343 2.26 -1.03 -6.80
CA MET A 343 2.41 0.37 -6.48
C MET A 343 1.20 1.18 -6.97
N ALA A 344 0.99 2.33 -6.38
CA ALA A 344 -0.14 3.20 -6.73
C ALA A 344 -0.13 3.62 -8.20
N GLU A 345 1.05 3.78 -8.79
CA GLU A 345 1.25 4.15 -10.19
C GLU A 345 0.75 3.07 -11.17
N ALA A 346 0.64 1.83 -10.72
CA ALA A 346 0.04 0.71 -11.46
C ALA A 346 -1.39 0.40 -10.99
N THR A 347 -2.10 1.39 -10.47
CA THR A 347 -3.33 1.21 -9.69
C THR A 347 -3.03 0.43 -8.41
N LEU A 348 -2.54 -0.81 -8.50
CA LEU A 348 -2.01 -1.61 -7.40
C LEU A 348 -1.05 -2.69 -7.91
N ALA A 349 -1.56 -3.65 -8.69
CA ALA A 349 -0.87 -4.90 -9.01
C ALA A 349 0.10 -4.77 -10.19
N VAL A 350 1.33 -5.24 -10.01
CA VAL A 350 2.35 -5.36 -11.05
C VAL A 350 2.67 -6.82 -11.33
N THR A 351 2.99 -7.61 -10.29
CA THR A 351 3.28 -9.05 -10.43
C THR A 351 2.61 -9.86 -9.36
N PHE A 352 2.18 -11.07 -9.72
CA PHE A 352 1.63 -12.09 -8.82
C PHE A 352 2.27 -13.46 -9.10
N PRO A 353 2.49 -14.30 -8.06
CA PRO A 353 2.83 -15.71 -8.26
C PRO A 353 1.71 -16.44 -9.02
N PRO A 354 2.04 -17.49 -9.78
CA PRO A 354 1.03 -18.41 -10.31
C PRO A 354 0.16 -18.99 -9.20
N ARG A 355 -1.15 -19.07 -9.45
CA ARG A 355 -2.12 -19.64 -8.49
C ARG A 355 -1.72 -21.05 -8.06
N GLY A 356 -1.92 -21.38 -6.79
CA GLY A 356 -1.67 -22.72 -6.25
C GLY A 356 -0.19 -23.07 -6.09
N ARG A 357 0.72 -22.10 -6.23
CA ARG A 357 2.15 -22.29 -6.02
C ARG A 357 2.57 -21.65 -4.69
N ALA A 358 3.28 -22.42 -3.86
CA ALA A 358 3.92 -21.88 -2.66
C ALA A 358 4.95 -20.80 -3.01
N PRO A 359 5.28 -19.90 -2.07
CA PRO A 359 6.32 -18.89 -2.25
C PRO A 359 7.65 -19.51 -2.69
N VAL A 360 8.37 -18.81 -3.55
CA VAL A 360 9.70 -19.20 -4.01
C VAL A 360 10.71 -18.28 -3.35
N SER A 361 11.63 -18.85 -2.57
CA SER A 361 12.77 -18.14 -2.01
C SER A 361 14.05 -18.59 -2.71
N ARG A 362 14.94 -17.63 -2.99
CA ARG A 362 16.30 -17.86 -3.49
C ARG A 362 17.32 -17.32 -2.50
N TRP A 363 18.39 -18.04 -2.34
CA TRP A 363 19.52 -17.64 -1.50
C TRP A 363 20.69 -17.31 -2.43
N VAL A 364 21.14 -16.06 -2.40
CA VAL A 364 22.17 -15.55 -3.31
C VAL A 364 23.34 -15.00 -2.54
N ASP A 365 24.53 -15.05 -3.16
CA ASP A 365 25.75 -14.44 -2.62
C ASP A 365 25.56 -12.93 -2.46
N ARG A 366 25.57 -12.45 -1.20
CA ARG A 366 25.38 -11.05 -0.83
C ARG A 366 26.45 -10.13 -1.39
N ASP A 367 27.71 -10.57 -1.38
CA ASP A 367 28.84 -9.76 -1.81
C ASP A 367 28.84 -9.57 -3.32
N LEU A 368 28.54 -10.60 -4.08
CA LEU A 368 28.39 -10.51 -5.54
C LEU A 368 27.19 -9.65 -5.91
N LEU A 369 26.07 -9.80 -5.19
CA LEU A 369 24.88 -8.98 -5.41
C LEU A 369 25.17 -7.49 -5.11
N ALA A 370 25.83 -7.19 -3.99
CA ALA A 370 26.15 -5.83 -3.56
C ALA A 370 27.20 -5.15 -4.48
N ARG A 371 28.27 -5.86 -4.84
CA ARG A 371 29.41 -5.30 -5.56
C ARG A 371 29.25 -5.31 -7.08
N ARG A 372 28.56 -6.33 -7.62
CA ARG A 372 28.44 -6.54 -9.08
C ARG A 372 27.00 -6.47 -9.59
N GLY A 373 26.02 -6.43 -8.69
CA GLY A 373 24.61 -6.49 -9.06
C GLY A 373 24.23 -7.83 -9.73
N ILE A 374 24.90 -8.93 -9.38
CA ILE A 374 24.64 -10.24 -9.97
C ILE A 374 24.21 -11.22 -8.87
N ALA A 375 23.08 -11.88 -9.06
CA ALA A 375 22.58 -12.90 -8.17
C ALA A 375 23.20 -14.26 -8.53
N VAL A 376 24.04 -14.78 -7.67
CA VAL A 376 24.62 -16.12 -7.77
C VAL A 376 24.08 -16.97 -6.64
N ASP A 377 23.43 -18.09 -6.96
CA ASP A 377 22.83 -18.96 -5.96
C ASP A 377 23.89 -19.58 -5.02
N VAL A 378 23.59 -19.58 -3.75
CA VAL A 378 24.36 -20.22 -2.67
C VAL A 378 23.44 -21.07 -1.80
N ALA A 379 24.01 -21.90 -0.93
CA ALA A 379 23.21 -22.65 0.04
C ALA A 379 22.55 -21.72 1.08
N PRO A 380 21.36 -22.05 1.60
CA PRO A 380 20.66 -21.20 2.58
C PRO A 380 21.44 -20.97 3.88
N ASP A 381 22.32 -21.88 4.24
CA ASP A 381 23.19 -21.87 5.43
C ASP A 381 24.56 -21.23 5.17
N ASP A 382 24.83 -20.74 3.94
CA ASP A 382 26.06 -20.02 3.63
C ASP A 382 26.09 -18.69 4.42
N PRO A 383 27.22 -18.36 5.09
CA PRO A 383 27.35 -17.09 5.81
C PRO A 383 27.14 -15.84 4.95
N ALA A 384 27.40 -15.93 3.65
CA ALA A 384 27.17 -14.87 2.70
C ALA A 384 25.77 -14.91 2.06
N ALA A 385 24.91 -15.85 2.45
CA ALA A 385 23.58 -15.98 1.88
C ALA A 385 22.70 -14.77 2.17
N ARG A 386 22.02 -14.29 1.13
CA ARG A 386 20.92 -13.33 1.20
C ARG A 386 19.68 -13.95 0.60
N GLY A 387 18.58 -13.98 1.38
CA GLY A 387 17.30 -14.50 0.91
C GLY A 387 16.54 -13.45 0.10
N LEU A 388 16.03 -13.85 -1.06
CA LEU A 388 15.14 -13.08 -1.92
C LEU A 388 13.85 -13.87 -2.13
N VAL A 389 12.69 -13.22 -1.96
CA VAL A 389 11.39 -13.85 -2.24
C VAL A 389 10.92 -13.43 -3.63
N GLY A 390 10.52 -14.40 -4.44
CA GLY A 390 9.90 -14.19 -5.73
C GLY A 390 8.51 -13.58 -5.57
N VAL A 391 8.24 -12.48 -6.27
CA VAL A 391 6.95 -11.78 -6.24
C VAL A 391 6.12 -12.04 -7.49
N GLY A 392 6.44 -13.08 -8.21
CA GLY A 392 5.65 -13.59 -9.33
C GLY A 392 6.01 -12.99 -10.68
N ARG A 393 5.07 -13.14 -11.59
CA ARG A 393 5.14 -12.72 -12.99
C ARG A 393 4.21 -11.55 -13.24
N PRO A 394 4.43 -10.76 -14.32
CA PRO A 394 3.54 -9.67 -14.66
C PRO A 394 2.06 -10.13 -14.71
N VAL A 395 1.20 -9.34 -14.06
CA VAL A 395 -0.24 -9.58 -14.13
C VAL A 395 -0.77 -9.24 -15.53
N ARG A 396 -2.01 -9.59 -15.80
CA ARG A 396 -2.68 -9.29 -17.06
C ARG A 396 -2.49 -7.85 -17.51
N ALA A 397 -2.24 -7.65 -18.81
CA ALA A 397 -2.03 -6.33 -19.45
C ALA A 397 -0.92 -5.46 -18.80
N MET A 398 -0.01 -6.10 -18.05
CA MET A 398 1.18 -5.49 -17.46
C MET A 398 2.43 -6.06 -18.12
N ASN A 399 3.37 -5.18 -18.47
CA ASN A 399 4.70 -5.55 -18.90
C ASN A 399 5.72 -5.06 -17.87
N VAL A 400 6.70 -5.89 -17.55
CA VAL A 400 7.79 -5.60 -16.64
C VAL A 400 9.10 -5.84 -17.37
N ARG A 401 10.05 -4.93 -17.21
CA ARG A 401 11.44 -5.15 -17.58
C ARG A 401 12.36 -4.67 -16.47
N VAL A 402 13.52 -5.26 -16.39
CA VAL A 402 14.61 -4.78 -15.55
C VAL A 402 15.67 -4.22 -16.49
N THR A 403 16.17 -3.00 -16.23
CA THR A 403 17.19 -2.36 -17.05
C THR A 403 18.47 -2.17 -16.24
N GLY A 404 19.64 -2.26 -16.90
CA GLY A 404 20.90 -2.06 -16.20
C GLY A 404 20.98 -0.70 -15.49
N THR A 405 21.72 -0.65 -14.39
CA THR A 405 21.93 0.57 -13.59
C THR A 405 22.98 1.52 -14.17
N SER A 406 23.71 1.11 -15.19
CA SER A 406 24.72 1.95 -15.82
C SER A 406 24.07 3.14 -16.55
N PRO A 407 24.65 4.35 -16.50
CA PRO A 407 24.19 5.49 -17.26
C PRO A 407 24.06 5.16 -18.75
N GLY A 408 22.87 5.35 -19.32
CA GLY A 408 22.60 5.06 -20.73
C GLY A 408 22.18 3.63 -21.06
N ALA A 409 22.05 2.74 -20.09
CA ALA A 409 21.47 1.41 -20.32
C ALA A 409 19.99 1.54 -20.75
N THR A 410 19.66 1.12 -21.96
CA THR A 410 18.31 1.22 -22.55
C THR A 410 17.64 -0.13 -22.79
N GLY A 411 18.41 -1.21 -22.79
CA GLY A 411 17.91 -2.57 -23.00
C GLY A 411 17.58 -3.32 -21.71
N PRO A 412 16.82 -4.43 -21.81
CA PRO A 412 16.58 -5.30 -20.67
C PRO A 412 17.92 -5.90 -20.18
N ALA A 413 18.09 -5.96 -18.86
CA ALA A 413 19.20 -6.66 -18.24
C ALA A 413 19.07 -8.17 -18.47
N PRO A 414 20.17 -8.91 -18.54
CA PRO A 414 20.14 -10.38 -18.48
C PRO A 414 19.48 -10.86 -17.19
N ASP A 415 18.96 -12.10 -17.20
CA ASP A 415 18.51 -12.77 -15.99
C ASP A 415 19.61 -12.74 -14.91
N ASP A 416 19.19 -12.67 -13.65
CA ASP A 416 20.06 -12.59 -12.47
C ASP A 416 20.89 -11.29 -12.34
N GLN A 417 20.72 -10.32 -13.22
CA GLN A 417 21.33 -9.02 -13.06
C GLN A 417 20.35 -8.01 -12.46
N VAL A 418 20.77 -7.38 -11.37
CA VAL A 418 20.01 -6.30 -10.71
C VAL A 418 19.99 -5.07 -11.59
N GLY A 419 18.80 -4.48 -11.72
CA GLY A 419 18.59 -3.23 -12.42
C GLY A 419 17.36 -2.50 -11.93
N GLU A 420 17.04 -1.37 -12.57
CA GLU A 420 15.80 -0.64 -12.30
C GLU A 420 14.61 -1.40 -12.90
N ILE A 421 13.60 -1.64 -12.07
CA ILE A 421 12.32 -2.20 -12.51
C ILE A 421 11.56 -1.10 -13.26
N GLN A 422 11.11 -1.41 -14.47
CA GLN A 422 10.29 -0.52 -15.28
C GLN A 422 9.01 -1.24 -15.70
N ILE A 423 7.89 -0.52 -15.70
CA ILE A 423 6.58 -1.09 -15.97
C ILE A 423 5.84 -0.33 -17.06
N ARG A 424 4.98 -1.04 -17.82
CA ARG A 424 4.09 -0.46 -18.81
C ARG A 424 2.82 -1.30 -18.94
N GLY A 425 1.65 -0.67 -18.89
CA GLY A 425 0.38 -1.39 -19.02
C GLY A 425 -0.84 -0.49 -18.92
N GLU A 426 -2.03 -1.06 -19.12
CA GLU A 426 -3.30 -0.33 -19.08
C GLU A 426 -3.63 0.23 -17.69
N ALA A 427 -3.18 -0.43 -16.64
CA ALA A 427 -3.36 0.01 -15.25
C ALA A 427 -2.36 1.09 -14.82
N VAL A 428 -1.34 1.38 -15.63
CA VAL A 428 -0.28 2.33 -15.29
C VAL A 428 -0.77 3.76 -15.53
N THR A 429 -0.53 4.64 -14.55
CA THR A 429 -0.87 6.07 -14.64
C THR A 429 -0.23 6.73 -15.85
N GLY A 430 -0.92 7.73 -16.41
CA GLY A 430 -0.34 8.62 -17.41
C GLY A 430 0.40 9.83 -16.82
N GLY A 431 0.40 10.02 -15.47
CA GLY A 431 1.07 11.17 -14.89
C GLY A 431 0.80 11.41 -13.40
N TYR A 432 1.38 12.48 -12.92
CA TYR A 432 1.33 12.90 -11.52
C TYR A 432 0.83 14.34 -11.40
N LEU A 433 0.26 14.65 -10.25
CA LEU A 433 0.09 16.01 -9.77
C LEU A 433 1.24 16.34 -8.83
N THR A 434 1.91 17.45 -9.08
CA THR A 434 3.05 17.95 -8.30
C THR A 434 2.90 19.45 -8.06
N GLU A 435 3.66 20.01 -7.12
CA GLU A 435 3.66 21.47 -6.86
C GLU A 435 4.00 22.31 -8.11
N SER A 436 4.83 21.76 -9.02
CA SER A 436 5.15 22.40 -10.30
C SER A 436 4.09 22.20 -11.38
N GLY A 437 3.05 21.41 -11.13
CA GLY A 437 2.00 21.06 -12.09
C GLY A 437 2.45 20.13 -13.22
N ALA A 438 3.72 19.78 -13.30
CA ALA A 438 4.31 18.97 -14.36
C ALA A 438 4.56 17.53 -13.93
N VAL A 439 4.38 16.58 -14.85
CA VAL A 439 4.90 15.23 -14.70
C VAL A 439 6.43 15.31 -14.63
N PRO A 440 7.10 14.70 -13.62
CA PRO A 440 8.56 14.68 -13.59
C PRO A 440 9.12 14.13 -14.92
N ALA A 441 10.03 14.87 -15.54
CA ALA A 441 10.56 14.53 -16.87
C ALA A 441 11.28 13.17 -16.91
N ASP A 442 11.76 12.70 -15.76
CA ASP A 442 12.46 11.43 -15.55
C ASP A 442 11.55 10.27 -15.13
N ALA A 443 10.24 10.52 -14.93
CA ALA A 443 9.30 9.48 -14.50
C ALA A 443 9.06 8.41 -15.59
N PHE A 444 9.18 8.80 -16.87
CA PHE A 444 8.97 7.89 -17.99
C PHE A 444 10.20 7.87 -18.91
N THR A 445 10.44 6.71 -19.50
CA THR A 445 11.42 6.57 -20.57
C THR A 445 10.84 7.09 -21.90
N ALA A 446 11.71 7.35 -22.88
CA ALA A 446 11.28 7.82 -24.20
C ALA A 446 10.36 6.84 -24.94
N ASP A 447 10.45 5.53 -24.62
CA ASP A 447 9.60 4.45 -25.15
C ASP A 447 8.38 4.14 -24.27
N GLY A 448 8.05 5.04 -23.30
CA GLY A 448 6.80 5.03 -22.54
C GLY A 448 6.75 4.05 -21.38
N TRP A 449 7.89 3.61 -20.83
CA TRP A 449 7.93 2.84 -19.60
C TRP A 449 8.01 3.75 -18.38
N LEU A 450 7.22 3.44 -17.36
CA LEU A 450 7.33 4.09 -16.06
C LEU A 450 8.57 3.55 -15.33
N ARG A 451 9.43 4.45 -14.87
CA ARG A 451 10.54 4.16 -13.97
C ARG A 451 10.00 4.06 -12.54
N THR A 452 10.12 2.88 -11.92
CA THR A 452 9.57 2.69 -10.57
C THR A 452 10.48 3.24 -9.47
N GLY A 453 11.77 3.33 -9.75
CA GLY A 453 12.81 3.61 -8.75
C GLY A 453 13.08 2.42 -7.82
N ASP A 454 12.40 1.30 -8.01
CA ASP A 454 12.69 0.04 -7.33
C ASP A 454 13.73 -0.76 -8.12
N LEU A 455 14.58 -1.48 -7.40
CA LEU A 455 15.61 -2.35 -7.95
C LEU A 455 15.18 -3.81 -7.83
N GLY A 456 15.51 -4.59 -8.83
CA GLY A 456 15.21 -6.02 -8.84
C GLY A 456 15.92 -6.75 -9.94
N LEU A 457 15.65 -8.03 -10.06
CA LEU A 457 16.14 -8.91 -11.11
C LEU A 457 15.03 -9.84 -11.60
N LEU A 458 15.17 -10.34 -12.81
CA LEU A 458 14.33 -11.40 -13.36
C LEU A 458 15.10 -12.72 -13.38
N ARG A 459 14.40 -13.82 -13.13
CA ARG A 459 14.87 -15.18 -13.37
C ARG A 459 13.71 -16.04 -13.87
N ASP A 460 13.84 -16.58 -15.06
CA ASP A 460 12.79 -17.40 -15.68
C ASP A 460 11.40 -16.72 -15.71
N GLY A 461 11.39 -15.38 -15.87
CA GLY A 461 10.19 -14.55 -15.85
C GLY A 461 9.61 -14.25 -14.45
N GLU A 462 10.23 -14.74 -13.38
CA GLU A 462 9.91 -14.41 -11.99
C GLU A 462 10.64 -13.14 -11.58
N LEU A 463 9.94 -12.19 -10.97
CA LEU A 463 10.53 -10.96 -10.44
C LEU A 463 10.97 -11.15 -8.98
N PHE A 464 12.19 -10.68 -8.67
CA PHE A 464 12.73 -10.58 -7.32
C PHE A 464 13.08 -9.12 -7.05
N VAL A 465 12.40 -8.48 -6.09
CA VAL A 465 12.66 -7.10 -5.70
C VAL A 465 13.80 -7.07 -4.69
N THR A 466 14.85 -6.32 -4.97
CA THR A 466 16.04 -6.25 -4.11
C THR A 466 16.07 -5.01 -3.21
N GLY A 467 15.41 -3.91 -3.60
CA GLY A 467 15.36 -2.69 -2.79
C GLY A 467 14.92 -1.47 -3.59
N ARG A 468 15.19 -0.27 -3.06
CA ARG A 468 14.94 1.02 -3.71
C ARG A 468 16.23 1.75 -4.03
N ALA A 469 16.36 2.28 -5.23
CA ALA A 469 17.56 2.99 -5.66
C ALA A 469 17.92 4.16 -4.73
N LYS A 470 16.93 4.94 -4.28
CA LYS A 470 17.10 6.10 -3.40
C LYS A 470 17.39 5.76 -1.93
N GLU A 471 17.13 4.52 -1.52
CA GLU A 471 17.35 4.05 -0.15
C GLU A 471 18.64 3.24 -0.02
N MET A 472 19.34 2.96 -1.13
CA MET A 472 20.62 2.25 -1.11
C MET A 472 21.63 2.99 -0.22
N ILE A 473 22.28 2.24 0.65
CA ILE A 473 23.35 2.73 1.50
C ILE A 473 24.66 2.42 0.78
N ILE A 474 25.39 3.47 0.41
CA ILE A 474 26.68 3.30 -0.27
C ILE A 474 27.76 3.56 0.78
N VAL A 475 28.63 2.58 1.02
CA VAL A 475 29.78 2.74 1.90
C VAL A 475 31.02 2.32 1.14
N ARG A 476 31.96 3.23 0.96
CA ARG A 476 33.23 2.98 0.22
C ARG A 476 32.97 2.38 -1.18
N GLY A 477 31.93 2.84 -1.86
CA GLY A 477 31.58 2.39 -3.21
C GLY A 477 30.90 1.01 -3.29
N VAL A 478 30.55 0.42 -2.16
CA VAL A 478 29.79 -0.82 -2.08
C VAL A 478 28.34 -0.49 -1.74
N ASN A 479 27.40 -1.08 -2.46
CA ASN A 479 25.96 -0.91 -2.25
C ASN A 479 25.46 -1.87 -1.16
N TYR A 480 24.85 -1.33 -0.11
CA TYR A 480 24.18 -2.11 0.93
C TYR A 480 22.70 -1.84 0.91
N TYR A 481 21.91 -2.89 1.05
CA TYR A 481 20.47 -2.76 1.14
C TYR A 481 20.07 -2.55 2.61
N PRO A 482 19.27 -1.51 2.94
CA PRO A 482 18.86 -1.25 4.32
C PRO A 482 18.24 -2.44 5.03
N HIS A 483 17.46 -3.24 4.29
CA HIS A 483 16.78 -4.41 4.83
C HIS A 483 17.73 -5.47 5.39
N ASP A 484 18.90 -5.65 4.77
CA ASP A 484 19.88 -6.64 5.23
C ASP A 484 20.43 -6.27 6.62
N ALA A 485 20.63 -4.96 6.86
CA ALA A 485 20.99 -4.44 8.17
C ALA A 485 19.83 -4.54 9.17
N GLU A 486 18.63 -4.19 8.74
CA GLU A 486 17.42 -4.27 9.56
C GLU A 486 17.09 -5.70 9.97
N ASP A 487 17.22 -6.66 9.06
CA ASP A 487 17.01 -8.08 9.35
C ASP A 487 18.00 -8.61 10.40
N ALA A 488 19.27 -8.21 10.30
CA ALA A 488 20.29 -8.59 11.29
C ALA A 488 20.06 -7.90 12.65
N ALA A 489 19.56 -6.66 12.67
CA ALA A 489 19.36 -5.90 13.89
C ALA A 489 18.10 -6.27 14.65
N ARG A 490 17.00 -6.59 13.94
CA ARG A 490 15.66 -6.76 14.53
C ARG A 490 15.55 -7.90 15.52
N ASP A 491 16.38 -8.93 15.39
CA ASP A 491 16.36 -10.13 16.23
C ASP A 491 17.29 -10.04 17.45
N VAL A 492 18.02 -8.93 17.60
CA VAL A 492 18.87 -8.69 18.76
C VAL A 492 17.98 -8.47 19.99
N PRO A 493 18.17 -9.25 21.10
CA PRO A 493 17.39 -9.10 22.31
C PRO A 493 17.46 -7.67 22.87
N GLY A 494 16.28 -7.06 23.09
CA GLY A 494 16.16 -5.67 23.56
C GLY A 494 15.68 -4.69 22.47
N VAL A 495 15.64 -5.11 21.20
CA VAL A 495 14.97 -4.35 20.14
C VAL A 495 13.46 -4.48 20.31
N HIS A 496 12.80 -3.35 20.59
CA HIS A 496 11.37 -3.34 20.88
C HIS A 496 10.53 -3.72 19.65
N ARG A 497 9.75 -4.81 19.77
CA ARG A 497 8.86 -5.30 18.69
C ARG A 497 9.55 -5.44 17.33
N ARG A 498 10.83 -5.80 17.34
CA ARG A 498 11.64 -5.95 16.11
C ARG A 498 11.71 -4.68 15.24
N ARG A 499 11.60 -3.49 15.85
CA ARG A 499 11.49 -2.21 15.16
C ARG A 499 12.83 -1.52 15.07
N CYS A 500 13.37 -1.49 13.86
CA CYS A 500 14.59 -0.75 13.51
C CYS A 500 14.52 -0.30 12.06
N VAL A 501 15.35 0.68 11.72
CA VAL A 501 15.60 1.13 10.35
C VAL A 501 17.09 1.37 10.15
N ALA A 502 17.57 1.11 8.93
CA ALA A 502 18.92 1.43 8.51
C ALA A 502 18.90 2.48 7.40
N TYR A 503 19.85 3.41 7.42
CA TYR A 503 19.96 4.46 6.40
C TYR A 503 21.42 4.90 6.21
N ALA A 504 21.68 5.55 5.07
CA ALA A 504 22.97 6.15 4.79
C ALA A 504 23.15 7.44 5.61
N ASP A 505 24.29 7.61 6.21
CA ASP A 505 24.70 8.82 6.89
C ASP A 505 26.12 9.22 6.48
N ILE A 506 26.55 10.39 6.94
CA ILE A 506 27.92 10.88 6.73
C ILE A 506 28.58 10.95 8.10
N ALA A 507 29.64 10.18 8.29
CA ALA A 507 30.45 10.21 9.49
C ALA A 507 31.12 11.59 9.67
N PRO A 508 31.58 11.95 10.88
CA PRO A 508 32.21 13.24 11.15
C PRO A 508 33.43 13.55 10.28
N ASP A 509 34.10 12.54 9.75
CA ASP A 509 35.24 12.66 8.82
C ASP A 509 34.83 12.85 7.35
N GLY A 510 33.50 12.92 7.07
CA GLY A 510 32.95 13.08 5.72
C GLY A 510 32.84 11.79 4.93
N THR A 511 33.10 10.61 5.52
CA THR A 511 32.91 9.31 4.87
C THR A 511 31.45 8.85 4.94
N GLU A 512 31.02 8.11 3.94
CA GLU A 512 29.72 7.44 3.94
C GLU A 512 29.71 6.34 5.01
N ALA A 513 28.67 6.32 5.83
CA ALA A 513 28.48 5.39 6.94
C ALA A 513 27.08 4.80 6.92
N MET A 514 26.93 3.63 7.54
CA MET A 514 25.65 3.02 7.82
C MET A 514 25.22 3.36 9.24
N THR A 515 24.00 3.86 9.39
CA THR A 515 23.38 4.10 10.70
C THR A 515 22.17 3.20 10.88
N VAL A 516 22.07 2.54 12.03
CA VAL A 516 20.91 1.77 12.49
C VAL A 516 20.24 2.51 13.64
N LEU A 517 18.95 2.80 13.48
CA LEU A 517 18.12 3.39 14.52
C LEU A 517 17.14 2.34 15.02
N ALA A 518 17.18 1.97 16.29
CA ALA A 518 16.37 0.90 16.87
C ALA A 518 15.53 1.39 18.05
N GLU A 519 14.25 0.97 18.10
CA GLU A 519 13.38 1.21 19.25
C GLU A 519 13.74 0.27 20.40
N THR A 520 13.74 0.77 21.63
CA THR A 520 13.95 -0.01 22.85
C THR A 520 13.13 0.54 24.03
N THR A 521 12.77 -0.33 24.95
CA THR A 521 12.18 0.02 26.26
C THR A 521 13.20 -0.02 27.39
N LEU A 522 14.47 -0.33 27.09
CA LEU A 522 15.52 -0.35 28.09
C LEU A 522 15.86 1.09 28.54
N GLU A 523 15.89 1.30 29.85
CA GLU A 523 16.21 2.59 30.46
C GLU A 523 17.63 2.60 31.05
N ASP A 524 18.14 1.45 31.47
CA ASP A 524 19.47 1.27 32.05
C ASP A 524 20.57 1.47 31.00
N ASP A 525 21.55 2.33 31.29
CA ASP A 525 22.62 2.67 30.36
C ASP A 525 23.49 1.45 29.99
N ALA A 526 23.81 0.59 30.95
CA ALA A 526 24.61 -0.60 30.70
C ALA A 526 23.87 -1.60 29.79
N ALA A 527 22.54 -1.77 29.98
CA ALA A 527 21.72 -2.60 29.11
C ALA A 527 21.61 -2.01 27.70
N ARG A 528 21.53 -0.67 27.57
CA ARG A 528 21.53 0.03 26.30
C ARG A 528 22.87 -0.10 25.56
N ASP A 529 23.98 -0.03 26.26
CA ASP A 529 25.32 -0.24 25.69
C ASP A 529 25.51 -1.68 25.20
N LEU A 530 24.99 -2.66 25.93
CA LEU A 530 24.99 -4.06 25.50
C LEU A 530 24.13 -4.25 24.23
N LEU A 531 22.94 -3.66 24.18
CA LEU A 531 22.08 -3.71 23.01
C LEU A 531 22.75 -3.04 21.79
N THR A 532 23.35 -1.85 21.99
CA THR A 532 24.09 -1.15 20.94
C THR A 532 25.23 -2.00 20.39
N THR A 533 25.98 -2.63 21.27
CA THR A 533 27.09 -3.53 20.90
C THR A 533 26.55 -4.78 20.17
N GLY A 534 25.45 -5.35 20.66
CA GLY A 534 24.79 -6.50 20.05
C GLY A 534 24.32 -6.20 18.62
N ILE A 535 23.65 -5.07 18.40
CA ILE A 535 23.21 -4.65 17.07
C ILE A 535 24.42 -4.41 16.14
N ARG A 536 25.44 -3.70 16.62
CA ARG A 536 26.66 -3.45 15.82
C ARG A 536 27.34 -4.76 15.42
N THR A 537 27.44 -5.71 16.35
CA THR A 537 28.04 -7.04 16.09
C THR A 537 27.23 -7.83 15.08
N ALA A 538 25.89 -7.90 15.27
CA ALA A 538 25.01 -8.66 14.38
C ALA A 538 25.03 -8.10 12.95
N VAL A 539 24.88 -6.78 12.79
CA VAL A 539 24.89 -6.11 11.48
C VAL A 539 26.27 -6.18 10.85
N GLY A 540 27.35 -5.98 11.64
CA GLY A 540 28.72 -6.10 11.18
C GLY A 540 29.07 -7.49 10.66
N ALA A 541 28.69 -8.52 11.39
CA ALA A 541 28.85 -9.91 10.96
C ALA A 541 28.02 -10.23 9.70
N ALA A 542 26.77 -9.74 9.67
CA ALA A 542 25.87 -9.96 8.53
C ALA A 542 26.37 -9.29 7.25
N LEU A 543 26.94 -8.09 7.31
CA LEU A 543 27.27 -7.29 6.13
C LEU A 543 28.77 -7.21 5.82
N GLY A 544 29.62 -7.76 6.67
CA GLY A 544 31.08 -7.59 6.55
C GLY A 544 31.52 -6.14 6.72
N LEU A 545 30.76 -5.32 7.48
CA LEU A 545 30.97 -3.90 7.66
C LEU A 545 31.46 -3.61 9.09
N ALA A 546 32.61 -2.97 9.21
CA ALA A 546 33.22 -2.68 10.52
C ALA A 546 32.65 -1.42 11.20
N GLU A 547 32.26 -0.43 10.40
CA GLU A 547 31.82 0.88 10.89
C GLU A 547 30.30 1.03 10.75
N ILE A 548 29.60 0.87 11.87
CA ILE A 548 28.16 0.98 11.95
C ILE A 548 27.84 1.86 13.16
N THR A 549 27.11 2.93 12.91
CA THR A 549 26.54 3.78 13.97
C THR A 549 25.21 3.20 14.42
N VAL A 550 24.99 3.12 15.73
CA VAL A 550 23.72 2.63 16.29
C VAL A 550 23.17 3.68 17.24
N HIS A 551 21.92 4.07 17.02
CA HIS A 551 21.18 4.93 17.94
C HIS A 551 19.97 4.18 18.49
N LEU A 552 19.72 4.34 19.78
CA LEU A 552 18.57 3.76 20.47
C LEU A 552 17.56 4.86 20.80
N VAL A 553 16.32 4.65 20.40
CA VAL A 553 15.20 5.58 20.67
C VAL A 553 14.09 4.89 21.44
N GLY A 554 13.22 5.67 22.07
CA GLY A 554 12.06 5.14 22.77
C GLY A 554 11.02 4.53 21.81
N PRO A 555 10.04 3.77 22.33
CA PRO A 555 8.96 3.20 21.53
C PRO A 555 8.19 4.27 20.74
N ASP A 556 7.79 3.92 19.52
CA ASP A 556 7.04 4.77 18.57
C ASP A 556 7.77 6.06 18.14
N ALA A 557 9.09 6.11 18.30
CA ALA A 557 9.92 7.23 17.83
C ALA A 557 10.30 7.13 16.34
N LEU A 558 10.32 5.94 15.79
CA LEU A 558 10.63 5.74 14.37
C LEU A 558 9.54 6.34 13.47
N PRO A 559 9.89 7.22 12.52
CA PRO A 559 8.93 7.83 11.63
C PRO A 559 8.30 6.78 10.70
N ARG A 560 6.98 6.88 10.54
CA ARG A 560 6.18 5.97 9.74
C ARG A 560 5.28 6.71 8.78
N THR A 561 5.00 6.06 7.67
CA THR A 561 3.93 6.49 6.79
C THR A 561 2.56 6.25 7.44
N SER A 562 1.51 6.83 6.88
CA SER A 562 0.13 6.56 7.30
C SER A 562 -0.31 5.10 7.12
N SER A 563 0.44 4.30 6.34
CA SER A 563 0.25 2.85 6.18
C SER A 563 1.06 2.01 7.18
N GLY A 564 1.83 2.65 8.06
CA GLY A 564 2.64 1.98 9.06
C GLY A 564 4.07 1.61 8.62
N LYS A 565 4.45 1.86 7.34
CA LYS A 565 5.79 1.60 6.82
C LYS A 565 6.80 2.58 7.41
N PHE A 566 8.00 2.13 7.72
CA PHE A 566 9.09 2.99 8.17
C PHE A 566 9.58 3.94 7.07
N GLN A 567 9.84 5.18 7.46
CA GLN A 567 10.40 6.22 6.58
C GLN A 567 11.89 6.36 6.85
N ARG A 568 12.72 5.57 6.18
CA ARG A 568 14.17 5.50 6.41
C ARG A 568 14.85 6.86 6.26
N LEU A 569 14.52 7.60 5.21
CA LEU A 569 15.11 8.93 4.99
C LEU A 569 14.70 9.95 6.04
N ALA A 570 13.48 9.86 6.58
CA ALA A 570 13.03 10.72 7.66
C ALA A 570 13.56 10.28 9.04
N ALA A 571 14.02 9.05 9.17
CA ALA A 571 14.59 8.54 10.43
C ALA A 571 15.89 9.26 10.81
N ARG A 572 16.62 9.79 9.82
CA ARG A 572 17.80 10.64 10.05
C ARG A 572 17.49 11.87 10.90
N ASP A 573 16.32 12.49 10.67
CA ASP A 573 15.88 13.69 11.39
C ASP A 573 15.31 13.36 12.79
N ALA A 574 15.06 12.08 13.07
CA ALA A 574 14.52 11.62 14.36
C ALA A 574 15.62 11.32 15.41
N VAL A 575 16.89 11.33 15.01
CA VAL A 575 18.02 11.16 15.95
C VAL A 575 18.15 12.43 16.78
N PRO A 576 18.13 12.36 18.14
CA PRO A 576 18.42 13.51 18.96
C PRO A 576 19.83 14.02 18.62
N VAL A 577 19.95 15.30 18.27
CA VAL A 577 21.25 15.96 18.17
C VAL A 577 21.88 15.93 19.55
N ALA A 578 23.01 15.23 19.69
CA ALA A 578 23.75 15.08 20.94
C ALA A 578 24.31 16.43 21.44
#